data_9df20ee886a68b4993f230db3a0d5c05
#
_entry.id   9df20ee886a68b4993f230db3a0d5c05
#
_cell.length_a   1.000
_cell.length_b   1.000
_cell.length_c   1.000
_cell.angle_alpha   90.00
_cell.angle_beta   90.00
_cell.angle_gamma   90.00
#
_symmetry.space_group_name_H-M   'P 1'
#
loop_
_entity.id
_entity.type
_entity.pdbx_description
1 polymer ?
#
loop_
_entity_poly.entity_id
_entity_poly.type
_entity_poly.pdbx_seq_one_letter_code
_entity_poly.pdbx_strand_id
1 'polypeptide(L)'
;TRVSVMIGSLHGNEPGGVPVAKRLEKLGAPNGTAMWVIRNLNPDGARSNTRQNANKVDLNRTGTYLWQAKGISREYYPGPSPASEPETKAYISFLESVKPDVVLIYHQHGNGVDSYRQKNAGLTQGLAARMKLPVKSFDCLGECRGTLAGWFNTSQAGAALTVELPAKVTTKRVKRWAKAARWSIGYVPDVNR
;
A
#
# COMPACT_ATOMS: atom_id res chain seq x y z
N THR A 1 -11.23 -13.91 -13.74
CA THR A 1 -9.96 -13.99 -12.97
C THR A 1 -9.85 -12.73 -12.12
N ARG A 2 -9.65 -12.88 -10.82
CA ARG A 2 -9.39 -11.75 -9.92
C ARG A 2 -7.99 -11.19 -10.19
N VAL A 3 -7.83 -9.90 -10.00
CA VAL A 3 -6.54 -9.23 -10.14
C VAL A 3 -6.16 -8.59 -8.82
N SER A 4 -4.92 -8.75 -8.39
CA SER A 4 -4.44 -8.12 -7.16
C SER A 4 -3.02 -7.62 -7.30
N VAL A 5 -2.72 -6.55 -6.59
CA VAL A 5 -1.41 -5.89 -6.61
C VAL A 5 -0.90 -5.75 -5.18
N MET A 6 0.37 -6.08 -4.95
CA MET A 6 1.07 -5.79 -3.70
C MET A 6 2.24 -4.86 -3.95
N ILE A 7 2.33 -3.81 -3.15
CA ILE A 7 3.46 -2.88 -3.10
C ILE A 7 4.20 -3.08 -1.78
N GLY A 8 5.43 -3.58 -1.86
CA GLY A 8 6.23 -3.93 -0.70
C GLY A 8 6.86 -2.74 0.03
N SER A 9 7.09 -1.64 -0.69
CA SER A 9 7.62 -0.39 -0.12
C SER A 9 7.19 0.78 -0.99
N LEU A 10 6.66 1.82 -0.37
CA LEU A 10 6.31 3.08 -1.02
C LEU A 10 7.30 4.18 -0.63
N HIS A 11 7.70 4.25 0.63
CA HIS A 11 8.73 5.15 1.11
C HIS A 11 10.09 4.43 1.19
N GLY A 12 11.15 5.09 0.74
CA GLY A 12 12.45 4.43 0.63
C GLY A 12 13.08 4.00 1.96
N ASN A 13 12.77 4.72 3.04
CA ASN A 13 13.20 4.41 4.41
C ASN A 13 12.27 3.42 5.15
N GLU A 14 11.30 2.82 4.45
CA GLU A 14 10.33 1.86 5.00
C GLU A 14 10.45 0.47 4.31
N PRO A 15 11.61 -0.21 4.39
CA PRO A 15 11.88 -1.41 3.58
C PRO A 15 11.21 -2.69 4.07
N GLY A 16 10.46 -2.64 5.18
CA GLY A 16 9.94 -3.84 5.87
C GLY A 16 9.01 -4.72 5.05
N GLY A 17 8.29 -4.15 4.09
CA GLY A 17 7.42 -4.92 3.21
C GLY A 17 8.15 -5.62 2.05
N VAL A 18 9.38 -5.19 1.70
CA VAL A 18 10.16 -5.82 0.60
C VAL A 18 10.40 -7.33 0.81
N PRO A 19 10.85 -7.79 2.00
CA PRO A 19 10.97 -9.23 2.23
C PRO A 19 9.63 -9.97 2.24
N VAL A 20 8.53 -9.29 2.58
CA VAL A 20 7.17 -9.88 2.49
C VAL A 20 6.79 -10.08 1.02
N ALA A 21 7.02 -9.08 0.17
CA ALA A 21 6.80 -9.14 -1.27
C ALA A 21 7.60 -10.28 -1.92
N LYS A 22 8.91 -10.35 -1.66
CA LYS A 22 9.78 -11.44 -2.13
C LYS A 22 9.30 -12.82 -1.69
N ARG A 23 8.76 -12.92 -0.47
CA ARG A 23 8.21 -14.19 0.03
C ARG A 23 6.87 -14.53 -0.61
N LEU A 24 6.02 -13.53 -0.85
CA LEU A 24 4.74 -13.69 -1.54
C LEU A 24 4.94 -14.21 -2.97
N GLU A 25 5.89 -13.66 -3.71
CA GLU A 25 6.26 -14.14 -5.05
C GLU A 25 6.59 -15.65 -5.05
N LYS A 26 7.35 -16.10 -4.03
CA LYS A 26 7.70 -17.52 -3.87
C LYS A 26 6.50 -18.41 -3.50
N LEU A 27 5.46 -17.84 -2.87
CA LEU A 27 4.23 -18.57 -2.55
C LEU A 27 3.30 -18.69 -3.75
N GLY A 28 3.46 -17.83 -4.75
CA GLY A 28 2.61 -17.75 -5.93
C GLY A 28 1.20 -17.23 -5.64
N ALA A 29 0.49 -16.93 -6.69
CA ALA A 29 -0.90 -16.48 -6.61
C ALA A 29 -1.85 -17.59 -6.09
N PRO A 30 -2.94 -17.23 -5.42
CA PRO A 30 -4.04 -18.16 -5.20
C PRO A 30 -4.68 -18.57 -6.53
N ASN A 31 -5.33 -19.74 -6.55
CA ASN A 31 -6.05 -20.19 -7.73
C ASN A 31 -7.10 -19.15 -8.16
N GLY A 32 -7.26 -18.94 -9.47
CA GLY A 32 -8.20 -17.98 -10.03
C GLY A 32 -7.82 -16.50 -9.86
N THR A 33 -6.55 -16.21 -9.45
CA THR A 33 -6.07 -14.84 -9.23
C THR A 33 -4.84 -14.55 -10.08
N ALA A 34 -4.82 -13.43 -10.78
CA ALA A 34 -3.63 -12.81 -11.32
C ALA A 34 -3.01 -11.90 -10.23
N MET A 35 -1.73 -12.09 -9.94
CA MET A 35 -1.03 -11.37 -8.88
C MET A 35 0.16 -10.60 -9.44
N TRP A 36 0.17 -9.31 -9.16
CA TRP A 36 1.31 -8.44 -9.45
C TRP A 36 2.01 -8.05 -8.15
N VAL A 37 3.34 -8.05 -8.18
CA VAL A 37 4.16 -7.67 -7.01
C VAL A 37 5.16 -6.60 -7.40
N ILE A 38 4.99 -5.41 -6.85
CA ILE A 38 5.94 -4.30 -6.94
C ILE A 38 6.72 -4.29 -5.63
N ARG A 39 7.96 -4.79 -5.67
CA ARG A 39 8.77 -4.90 -4.44
C ARG A 39 9.06 -3.54 -3.81
N ASN A 40 9.28 -2.54 -4.66
CA ASN A 40 9.60 -1.18 -4.23
C ASN A 40 9.14 -0.19 -5.31
N LEU A 41 8.28 0.75 -4.95
CA LEU A 41 7.80 1.80 -5.85
C LEU A 41 8.73 3.02 -5.88
N ASN A 42 9.63 3.15 -4.90
CA ASN A 42 10.54 4.28 -4.73
C ASN A 42 12.01 3.81 -4.65
N PRO A 43 12.60 3.36 -5.78
CA PRO A 43 13.97 2.83 -5.78
C PRO A 43 15.03 3.86 -5.41
N ASP A 44 14.83 5.13 -5.76
CA ASP A 44 15.77 6.20 -5.45
C ASP A 44 15.74 6.58 -3.97
N GLY A 45 14.55 6.67 -3.39
CA GLY A 45 14.38 6.84 -1.95
C GLY A 45 15.00 5.68 -1.16
N ALA A 46 14.83 4.44 -1.63
CA ALA A 46 15.45 3.27 -0.99
C ALA A 46 16.97 3.30 -1.05
N ARG A 47 17.56 3.74 -2.16
CA ARG A 47 19.01 3.91 -2.31
C ARG A 47 19.56 4.96 -1.34
N SER A 48 18.81 6.04 -1.15
CA SER A 48 19.19 7.17 -0.30
C SER A 48 18.71 7.03 1.15
N ASN A 49 17.97 5.96 1.47
CA ASN A 49 17.31 5.75 2.76
C ASN A 49 16.44 6.96 3.18
N THR A 50 15.67 7.50 2.23
CA THR A 50 14.77 8.64 2.44
C THR A 50 13.32 8.25 2.22
N ARG A 51 12.40 8.94 2.91
CA ARG A 51 10.96 8.81 2.67
C ARG A 51 10.61 9.19 1.22
N GLN A 52 11.14 10.31 0.77
CA GLN A 52 10.86 10.93 -0.51
C GLN A 52 11.59 10.24 -1.67
N ASN A 53 11.12 10.50 -2.90
CA ASN A 53 11.82 10.10 -4.12
C ASN A 53 13.02 11.01 -4.45
N ALA A 54 13.62 10.85 -5.65
CA ALA A 54 14.76 11.65 -6.12
C ALA A 54 14.44 13.15 -6.17
N ASN A 55 13.20 13.53 -6.47
CA ASN A 55 12.72 14.92 -6.55
C ASN A 55 12.37 15.52 -5.18
N LYS A 56 12.64 14.82 -4.07
CA LYS A 56 12.28 15.22 -2.71
C LYS A 56 10.76 15.34 -2.50
N VAL A 57 9.99 14.51 -3.19
CA VAL A 57 8.53 14.43 -3.11
C VAL A 57 8.11 13.20 -2.34
N ASP A 58 7.15 13.35 -1.42
CA ASP A 58 6.48 12.23 -0.76
C ASP A 58 5.44 11.62 -1.71
N LEU A 59 5.74 10.46 -2.27
CA LEU A 59 4.86 9.76 -3.22
C LEU A 59 3.46 9.47 -2.64
N ASN A 60 3.35 9.34 -1.31
CA ASN A 60 2.05 9.15 -0.64
C ASN A 60 1.32 10.48 -0.35
N ARG A 61 1.71 11.55 -1.02
CA ARG A 61 1.04 12.85 -1.04
C ARG A 61 0.74 13.34 -2.45
N THR A 62 1.08 12.55 -3.48
CA THR A 62 0.95 12.94 -4.89
C THR A 62 -0.29 12.39 -5.58
N GLY A 63 -1.09 11.52 -4.93
CA GLY A 63 -2.35 11.04 -5.48
C GLY A 63 -3.33 12.19 -5.75
N THR A 64 -4.15 12.09 -6.79
CA THR A 64 -5.02 13.19 -7.24
C THR A 64 -6.19 13.48 -6.29
N TYR A 65 -6.62 12.50 -5.51
CA TYR A 65 -7.73 12.67 -4.57
C TYR A 65 -7.32 13.50 -3.36
N LEU A 66 -8.01 14.60 -3.13
CA LEU A 66 -7.73 15.56 -2.04
C LEU A 66 -6.30 16.10 -2.04
N TRP A 67 -5.62 16.11 -3.19
CA TRP A 67 -4.28 16.69 -3.28
C TRP A 67 -4.25 18.16 -2.86
N GLN A 68 -3.20 18.58 -2.19
CA GLN A 68 -2.96 19.96 -1.79
C GLN A 68 -1.53 20.37 -2.10
N ALA A 69 -1.34 21.63 -2.53
CA ALA A 69 -0.02 22.17 -2.87
C ALA A 69 0.95 22.33 -1.69
N LYS A 70 0.45 22.25 -0.44
CA LYS A 70 1.26 22.35 0.77
C LYS A 70 1.25 21.02 1.52
N GLY A 71 2.43 20.49 1.84
CA GLY A 71 2.61 19.46 2.86
C GLY A 71 2.69 20.08 4.27
N ILE A 72 2.42 19.27 5.30
CA ILE A 72 2.56 19.67 6.72
C ILE A 72 4.01 19.99 7.12
N SER A 73 4.98 19.45 6.40
CA SER A 73 6.39 19.73 6.54
C SER A 73 7.12 19.44 5.23
N ARG A 74 8.41 19.81 5.18
CA ARG A 74 9.27 19.53 4.03
C ARG A 74 9.34 18.03 3.67
N GLU A 75 9.28 17.17 4.67
CA GLU A 75 9.32 15.71 4.50
C GLU A 75 8.06 15.17 3.78
N TYR A 76 6.91 15.83 3.96
CA TYR A 76 5.62 15.48 3.35
C TYR A 76 5.29 16.37 2.13
N TYR A 77 6.32 16.86 1.42
CA TYR A 77 6.11 17.69 0.24
C TYR A 77 5.36 16.90 -0.86
N PRO A 78 4.19 17.41 -1.32
CA PRO A 78 3.31 16.67 -2.23
C PRO A 78 3.68 16.82 -3.71
N GLY A 79 4.81 17.45 -4.02
CA GLY A 79 5.16 17.80 -5.39
C GLY A 79 4.51 19.09 -5.88
N PRO A 80 4.86 19.54 -7.10
CA PRO A 80 4.37 20.79 -7.67
C PRO A 80 2.92 20.69 -8.18
N SER A 81 2.42 19.49 -8.44
CA SER A 81 1.05 19.22 -8.90
C SER A 81 0.61 17.80 -8.55
N PRO A 82 -0.71 17.48 -8.59
CA PRO A 82 -1.17 16.10 -8.45
C PRO A 82 -0.49 15.21 -9.51
N ALA A 83 -0.09 14.01 -9.09
CA ALA A 83 0.59 13.03 -9.93
C ALA A 83 1.82 13.60 -10.68
N SER A 84 2.57 14.54 -10.07
CA SER A 84 3.77 15.13 -10.69
C SER A 84 4.85 14.10 -10.97
N GLU A 85 5.00 13.11 -10.11
CA GLU A 85 6.12 12.19 -10.10
C GLU A 85 5.95 11.03 -11.10
N PRO A 86 7.04 10.59 -11.75
CA PRO A 86 6.99 9.47 -12.68
C PRO A 86 6.51 8.19 -12.04
N GLU A 87 6.89 7.93 -10.78
CA GLU A 87 6.45 6.74 -10.01
C GLU A 87 4.93 6.78 -9.78
N THR A 88 4.37 7.94 -9.46
CA THR A 88 2.92 8.10 -9.27
C THR A 88 2.15 7.94 -10.57
N LYS A 89 2.66 8.51 -11.66
CA LYS A 89 2.06 8.33 -13.00
C LYS A 89 2.06 6.86 -13.39
N ALA A 90 3.19 6.17 -13.20
CA ALA A 90 3.31 4.74 -13.50
C ALA A 90 2.36 3.92 -12.61
N TYR A 91 2.25 4.23 -11.32
CA TYR A 91 1.32 3.59 -10.38
C TYR A 91 -0.13 3.73 -10.86
N ILE A 92 -0.57 4.96 -11.14
CA ILE A 92 -1.93 5.26 -11.58
C ILE A 92 -2.24 4.52 -12.90
N SER A 93 -1.42 4.73 -13.93
CA SER A 93 -1.61 4.12 -15.24
C SER A 93 -1.64 2.60 -15.20
N PHE A 94 -0.75 2.00 -14.40
CA PHE A 94 -0.71 0.55 -14.22
C PHE A 94 -1.98 0.03 -13.55
N LEU A 95 -2.44 0.64 -12.45
CA LEU A 95 -3.65 0.17 -11.75
C LEU A 95 -4.92 0.39 -12.58
N GLU A 96 -4.99 1.48 -13.36
CA GLU A 96 -6.09 1.72 -14.32
C GLU A 96 -6.12 0.66 -15.42
N SER A 97 -4.96 0.19 -15.87
CA SER A 97 -4.86 -0.85 -16.91
C SER A 97 -5.25 -2.23 -16.41
N VAL A 98 -4.80 -2.63 -15.21
CA VAL A 98 -5.04 -3.99 -14.67
C VAL A 98 -6.29 -4.09 -13.80
N LYS A 99 -6.87 -2.97 -13.35
CA LYS A 99 -8.12 -2.85 -12.59
C LYS A 99 -8.20 -3.85 -11.43
N PRO A 100 -7.28 -3.80 -10.46
CA PRO A 100 -7.21 -4.81 -9.42
C PRO A 100 -8.40 -4.76 -8.46
N ASP A 101 -8.83 -5.93 -8.00
CA ASP A 101 -9.83 -6.09 -6.93
C ASP A 101 -9.25 -5.71 -5.56
N VAL A 102 -7.96 -5.99 -5.35
CA VAL A 102 -7.25 -5.72 -4.09
C VAL A 102 -5.87 -5.13 -4.37
N VAL A 103 -5.55 -4.05 -3.67
CA VAL A 103 -4.21 -3.44 -3.62
C VAL A 103 -3.72 -3.44 -2.18
N LEU A 104 -2.55 -4.01 -1.92
CA LEU A 104 -1.87 -3.94 -0.62
C LEU A 104 -0.70 -3.00 -0.71
N ILE A 105 -0.66 -1.97 0.14
CA ILE A 105 0.43 -0.98 0.21
C ILE A 105 1.08 -1.08 1.58
N TYR A 106 2.37 -1.45 1.59
CA TYR A 106 3.11 -1.63 2.83
C TYR A 106 3.93 -0.39 3.18
N HIS A 107 3.83 -0.04 4.46
CA HIS A 107 4.51 1.06 5.14
C HIS A 107 5.18 0.59 6.43
N GLN A 108 5.96 1.46 7.07
CA GLN A 108 6.52 1.35 8.42
C GLN A 108 6.52 2.75 9.08
N HIS A 109 6.36 2.83 10.42
CA HIS A 109 6.27 1.70 11.38
C HIS A 109 5.08 1.84 12.36
N GLY A 110 3.90 2.13 11.84
CA GLY A 110 2.67 2.35 12.62
C GLY A 110 2.13 1.11 13.35
N ASN A 111 2.55 -0.12 13.00
CA ASN A 111 2.13 -1.37 13.62
C ASN A 111 0.61 -1.59 13.61
N GLY A 112 0.02 -1.73 12.42
CA GLY A 112 -1.41 -1.95 12.25
C GLY A 112 -1.83 -2.14 10.80
N VAL A 113 -3.09 -2.49 10.60
CA VAL A 113 -3.76 -2.44 9.29
C VAL A 113 -4.74 -1.27 9.34
N ASP A 114 -4.67 -0.41 8.33
CA ASP A 114 -5.42 0.84 8.31
C ASP A 114 -6.93 0.61 8.10
N SER A 115 -7.73 1.25 8.93
CA SER A 115 -9.18 1.32 8.78
C SER A 115 -9.67 2.67 8.24
N TYR A 116 -8.79 3.64 8.06
CA TYR A 116 -9.18 4.95 7.56
C TYR A 116 -9.62 4.86 6.08
N ARG A 117 -10.85 5.29 5.81
CA ARG A 117 -11.45 5.28 4.48
C ARG A 117 -11.37 3.92 3.75
N GLN A 118 -11.37 2.82 4.50
CA GLN A 118 -11.38 1.48 3.93
C GLN A 118 -12.69 1.19 3.19
N LYS A 119 -12.63 0.45 2.10
CA LYS A 119 -13.81 0.00 1.35
C LYS A 119 -14.37 -1.33 1.82
N ASN A 120 -13.55 -2.15 2.48
CA ASN A 120 -13.93 -3.53 2.85
C ASN A 120 -13.44 -3.85 4.27
N ALA A 121 -14.36 -3.75 5.24
CA ALA A 121 -14.08 -4.02 6.64
C ALA A 121 -13.69 -5.49 6.88
N GLY A 122 -14.33 -6.44 6.22
CA GLY A 122 -14.03 -7.87 6.36
C GLY A 122 -12.62 -8.20 5.88
N LEU A 123 -12.20 -7.62 4.75
CA LEU A 123 -10.84 -7.78 4.23
C LEU A 123 -9.81 -7.18 5.21
N THR A 124 -10.05 -5.98 5.72
CA THR A 124 -9.17 -5.31 6.70
C THR A 124 -9.01 -6.12 7.98
N GLN A 125 -10.12 -6.55 8.58
CA GLN A 125 -10.13 -7.34 9.81
C GLN A 125 -9.48 -8.71 9.59
N GLY A 126 -9.81 -9.38 8.47
CA GLY A 126 -9.27 -10.67 8.12
C GLY A 126 -7.75 -10.65 7.89
N LEU A 127 -7.24 -9.59 7.22
CA LEU A 127 -5.81 -9.38 7.03
C LEU A 127 -5.11 -9.11 8.37
N ALA A 128 -5.63 -8.18 9.17
CA ALA A 128 -5.08 -7.81 10.47
C ALA A 128 -4.96 -9.02 11.42
N ALA A 129 -6.02 -9.82 11.54
CA ALA A 129 -6.03 -11.03 12.35
C ALA A 129 -4.94 -12.02 11.93
N ARG A 130 -4.80 -12.28 10.62
CA ARG A 130 -3.79 -13.21 10.08
C ARG A 130 -2.37 -12.69 10.21
N MET A 131 -2.17 -11.38 10.12
CA MET A 131 -0.88 -10.74 10.35
C MET A 131 -0.52 -10.68 11.83
N LYS A 132 -1.49 -10.81 12.73
CA LYS A 132 -1.39 -10.51 14.17
C LYS A 132 -0.99 -9.05 14.39
N LEU A 133 -1.67 -8.16 13.68
CA LEU A 133 -1.57 -6.72 13.84
C LEU A 133 -2.95 -6.17 14.25
N PRO A 134 -3.01 -5.09 15.03
CA PRO A 134 -4.27 -4.42 15.32
C PRO A 134 -4.83 -3.74 14.07
N VAL A 135 -6.14 -3.57 14.03
CA VAL A 135 -6.78 -2.59 13.12
C VAL A 135 -6.67 -1.23 13.79
N LYS A 136 -6.18 -0.24 13.05
CA LYS A 136 -5.99 1.14 13.52
C LYS A 136 -6.45 2.12 12.45
N SER A 137 -6.89 3.30 12.85
CA SER A 137 -7.07 4.41 11.92
C SER A 137 -5.77 5.21 11.81
N PHE A 138 -5.24 5.33 10.60
CA PHE A 138 -4.09 6.17 10.29
C PHE A 138 -4.57 7.37 9.48
N ASP A 139 -5.33 8.26 10.12
CA ASP A 139 -5.93 9.44 9.50
C ASP A 139 -4.96 10.62 9.32
N CYS A 140 -3.68 10.42 9.67
CA CYS A 140 -2.64 11.46 9.61
C CYS A 140 -3.05 12.75 10.35
N LEU A 141 -3.77 12.64 11.47
CA LEU A 141 -4.34 13.79 12.20
C LEU A 141 -5.23 14.69 11.31
N GLY A 142 -5.98 14.08 10.39
CA GLY A 142 -6.81 14.79 9.42
C GLY A 142 -6.07 15.22 8.13
N GLU A 143 -4.76 14.99 8.05
CA GLU A 143 -3.89 15.44 6.94
C GLU A 143 -3.55 14.36 5.92
N CYS A 144 -4.29 13.23 5.90
CA CYS A 144 -4.14 12.18 4.88
C CYS A 144 -4.70 12.64 3.53
N ARG A 145 -3.97 13.52 2.86
CA ARG A 145 -4.33 14.10 1.57
C ARG A 145 -3.38 13.60 0.50
N GLY A 146 -3.89 13.40 -0.73
CA GLY A 146 -3.09 12.93 -1.85
C GLY A 146 -2.46 11.55 -1.64
N THR A 147 -3.03 10.68 -0.79
CA THR A 147 -2.51 9.33 -0.58
C THR A 147 -2.87 8.42 -1.76
N LEU A 148 -1.97 7.49 -2.11
CA LEU A 148 -2.20 6.56 -3.21
C LEU A 148 -3.33 5.56 -2.90
N ALA A 149 -3.46 5.12 -1.65
CA ALA A 149 -4.60 4.31 -1.23
C ALA A 149 -5.93 5.10 -1.30
N GLY A 150 -5.93 6.36 -0.88
CA GLY A 150 -7.09 7.25 -0.95
C GLY A 150 -7.55 7.49 -2.38
N TRP A 151 -6.61 7.76 -3.29
CA TRP A 151 -6.91 7.85 -4.71
C TRP A 151 -7.56 6.58 -5.23
N PHE A 152 -6.95 5.42 -4.98
CA PHE A 152 -7.48 4.14 -5.46
C PHE A 152 -8.88 3.85 -4.91
N ASN A 153 -9.07 4.01 -3.60
CA ASN A 153 -10.34 3.74 -2.95
C ASN A 153 -11.48 4.67 -3.41
N THR A 154 -11.16 5.84 -3.96
CA THR A 154 -12.16 6.79 -4.44
C THR A 154 -12.43 6.64 -5.92
N SER A 155 -11.41 6.33 -6.73
CA SER A 155 -11.50 6.35 -8.19
C SER A 155 -11.67 4.97 -8.82
N GLN A 156 -11.35 3.88 -8.12
CA GLN A 156 -11.38 2.51 -8.65
C GLN A 156 -12.41 1.64 -7.93
N ALA A 157 -12.88 0.57 -8.58
CA ALA A 157 -13.88 -0.35 -8.00
C ALA A 157 -13.31 -1.20 -6.87
N GLY A 158 -12.05 -1.64 -6.97
CA GLY A 158 -11.38 -2.48 -5.98
C GLY A 158 -11.14 -1.79 -4.64
N ALA A 159 -10.46 -2.48 -3.72
CA ALA A 159 -10.11 -1.99 -2.40
C ALA A 159 -8.59 -1.93 -2.20
N ALA A 160 -8.05 -0.77 -1.83
CA ALA A 160 -6.68 -0.61 -1.37
C ALA A 160 -6.62 -0.63 0.15
N LEU A 161 -5.66 -1.36 0.70
CA LEU A 161 -5.36 -1.43 2.12
C LEU A 161 -3.94 -0.97 2.39
N THR A 162 -3.80 -0.05 3.34
CA THR A 162 -2.51 0.34 3.90
C THR A 162 -2.16 -0.60 5.06
N VAL A 163 -0.94 -1.13 5.04
CA VAL A 163 -0.40 -1.97 6.09
C VAL A 163 0.83 -1.30 6.68
N GLU A 164 0.72 -0.85 7.89
CA GLU A 164 1.81 -0.28 8.68
C GLU A 164 2.51 -1.39 9.47
N LEU A 165 3.64 -1.84 8.98
CA LEU A 165 4.44 -2.84 9.66
C LEU A 165 5.09 -2.26 10.93
N PRO A 166 5.37 -3.08 11.96
CA PRO A 166 6.19 -2.64 13.10
C PRO A 166 7.65 -2.42 12.68
N ALA A 167 8.39 -1.61 13.44
CA ALA A 167 9.81 -1.32 13.19
C ALA A 167 10.66 -2.60 13.08
N LYS A 168 10.40 -3.60 13.95
CA LYS A 168 11.15 -4.87 13.92
C LYS A 168 10.50 -5.89 12.98
N VAL A 169 11.15 -6.17 11.86
CA VAL A 169 10.77 -7.20 10.89
C VAL A 169 11.64 -8.45 11.11
N THR A 170 11.00 -9.59 11.42
CA THR A 170 11.69 -10.87 11.63
C THR A 170 11.28 -11.89 10.58
N THR A 171 12.12 -12.90 10.32
CA THR A 171 11.82 -13.98 9.38
C THR A 171 10.48 -14.69 9.70
N LYS A 172 10.18 -14.89 10.99
CA LYS A 172 8.90 -15.49 11.44
C LYS A 172 7.71 -14.59 11.05
N ARG A 173 7.83 -13.26 11.24
CA ARG A 173 6.82 -12.29 10.85
C ARG A 173 6.65 -12.24 9.32
N VAL A 174 7.74 -12.18 8.56
CA VAL A 174 7.72 -12.19 7.09
C VAL A 174 6.98 -13.42 6.55
N LYS A 175 7.26 -14.62 7.06
CA LYS A 175 6.55 -15.85 6.66
C LYS A 175 5.05 -15.76 6.92
N ARG A 176 4.64 -15.22 8.08
CA ARG A 176 3.22 -15.02 8.43
C ARG A 176 2.56 -13.99 7.54
N TRP A 177 3.18 -12.82 7.39
CA TRP A 177 2.63 -11.70 6.64
C TRP A 177 2.48 -12.01 5.14
N ALA A 178 3.41 -12.75 4.56
CA ALA A 178 3.28 -13.21 3.18
C ALA A 178 2.10 -14.18 2.99
N LYS A 179 1.85 -15.09 3.96
CA LYS A 179 0.67 -15.95 3.94
C LYS A 179 -0.63 -15.15 4.10
N ALA A 180 -0.63 -14.12 4.96
CA ALA A 180 -1.76 -13.23 5.16
C ALA A 180 -2.03 -12.39 3.89
N ALA A 181 -0.99 -11.86 3.26
CA ALA A 181 -1.10 -11.17 1.97
C ALA A 181 -1.66 -12.10 0.89
N ARG A 182 -1.16 -13.34 0.79
CA ARG A 182 -1.70 -14.32 -0.17
C ARG A 182 -3.18 -14.61 0.04
N TRP A 183 -3.62 -14.70 1.31
CA TRP A 183 -5.03 -14.84 1.63
C TRP A 183 -5.85 -13.63 1.18
N SER A 184 -5.40 -12.41 1.49
CA SER A 184 -6.13 -11.18 1.11
C SER A 184 -6.23 -10.98 -0.41
N ILE A 185 -5.21 -11.41 -1.15
CA ILE A 185 -5.19 -11.41 -2.61
C ILE A 185 -6.29 -12.32 -3.19
N GLY A 186 -6.53 -13.46 -2.56
CA GLY A 186 -7.60 -14.40 -2.95
C GLY A 186 -8.94 -14.14 -2.26
N TYR A 187 -9.04 -13.10 -1.42
CA TYR A 187 -10.26 -12.83 -0.65
C TYR A 187 -11.44 -12.47 -1.57
N VAL A 188 -12.53 -13.18 -1.40
CA VAL A 188 -13.81 -12.88 -2.03
C VAL A 188 -14.72 -12.31 -0.96
N PRO A 189 -15.25 -11.09 -1.11
CA PRO A 189 -16.27 -10.58 -0.18
C PRO A 189 -17.49 -11.51 -0.17
N ASP A 190 -18.01 -11.82 1.00
CA ASP A 190 -19.30 -12.47 1.12
C ASP A 190 -20.38 -11.51 0.57
N VAL A 191 -20.94 -11.83 -0.58
CA VAL A 191 -21.98 -11.00 -1.24
C VAL A 191 -23.37 -11.14 -0.58
N ASN A 192 -23.49 -11.91 0.51
CA ASN A 192 -24.75 -12.24 1.17
C ASN A 192 -24.64 -12.17 2.71
N ARG A 193 -24.27 -11.01 3.27
CA ARG A 193 -24.56 -10.73 4.68
C ARG A 193 -24.86 -9.26 4.90
#